data_409bb0e8a70fc351b20fe5b8cc6f1a76
#
_entry.id   409bb0e8a70fc351b20fe5b8cc6f1a76
#
_cell.length_a   1.000
_cell.length_b   1.000
_cell.length_c   1.000
_cell.angle_alpha   90.00
_cell.angle_beta   90.00
_cell.angle_gamma   90.00
#
_symmetry.space_group_name_H-M   'P 1'
#
loop_
_entity.id
_entity.type
_entity.pdbx_description
1 polymer ?
#
loop_
_entity_poly.entity_id
_entity_poly.type
_entity_poly.pdbx_seq_one_letter_code
_entity_poly.pdbx_strand_id
1 'polypeptide(L)'
;MATEYDGAYGDRPWRHAAPSYGGQPPYRARHGSQRWFAAVAALVLGVAGLAVALTGVAFQLLPRQFSAEQQRQISDWEAGKRWRTMPAGKIFPASLQYTAPSVLGDPSLQLTANRVGIASQASCTAATDPAAVSAVLARHGCETMLRATYLDGTDSYVITVGVAAMPGSAQAGAAEQELLAGVGGKNGAGVRTVRVAGSLAAAFTDPRRQLSASIAAGPYLVFYTIGYTDDRPRQPVTADKYGDAEMTAAGAGVAQAVASTVDSPVPPPQCPGTPGC
;
A
#
# COMPACT_ATOMS: atom_id res chain seq x y z
N MET A 1 -49.96 -31.39 -10.68
CA MET A 1 -50.81 -31.41 -11.90
C MET A 1 -50.01 -32.09 -12.97
N ALA A 2 -50.44 -33.28 -13.20
CA ALA A 2 -50.10 -34.26 -14.19
C ALA A 2 -50.64 -33.87 -15.57
N THR A 3 -49.99 -34.35 -16.61
CA THR A 3 -50.50 -34.94 -17.85
C THR A 3 -49.25 -35.18 -18.74
N GLU A 4 -48.68 -36.32 -18.86
CA GLU A 4 -49.07 -37.62 -19.46
C GLU A 4 -49.92 -37.49 -20.72
N TYR A 5 -49.33 -37.83 -21.87
CA TYR A 5 -50.07 -38.50 -22.98
C TYR A 5 -49.14 -39.40 -23.77
N ASP A 6 -49.57 -40.58 -23.77
CA ASP A 6 -49.28 -41.84 -24.37
C ASP A 6 -49.79 -41.94 -25.83
N GLY A 7 -49.35 -42.97 -26.52
CA GLY A 7 -50.04 -43.48 -27.69
C GLY A 7 -49.15 -43.61 -28.92
N ALA A 8 -48.65 -44.68 -29.26
CA ALA A 8 -49.08 -46.05 -29.58
C ALA A 8 -49.08 -46.34 -31.09
N TYR A 9 -48.37 -47.37 -31.41
CA TYR A 9 -48.62 -48.45 -32.39
C TYR A 9 -49.01 -48.17 -33.85
N GLY A 10 -48.32 -48.87 -34.73
CA GLY A 10 -48.74 -49.12 -36.12
C GLY A 10 -47.86 -50.13 -36.84
N ASP A 11 -48.20 -51.37 -36.72
CA ASP A 11 -47.62 -52.56 -37.34
C ASP A 11 -47.82 -52.71 -38.87
N ARG A 12 -46.72 -53.27 -39.51
CA ARG A 12 -46.78 -54.35 -40.56
C ARG A 12 -47.15 -54.03 -42.03
N PRO A 13 -46.93 -54.99 -42.94
CA PRO A 13 -45.81 -55.91 -43.19
C PRO A 13 -45.51 -56.15 -44.72
N TRP A 14 -44.44 -56.96 -44.94
CA TRP A 14 -44.24 -57.91 -46.08
C TRP A 14 -44.18 -57.42 -47.57
N ARG A 15 -43.16 -57.70 -48.35
CA ARG A 15 -43.03 -58.90 -49.19
C ARG A 15 -41.72 -58.89 -49.96
N HIS A 16 -41.23 -60.09 -50.09
CA HIS A 16 -40.13 -60.59 -50.85
C HIS A 16 -40.03 -60.12 -52.34
N ALA A 17 -38.80 -60.02 -52.78
CA ALA A 17 -38.31 -60.59 -54.02
C ALA A 17 -36.79 -60.47 -54.08
N ALA A 18 -36.08 -61.55 -54.17
CA ALA A 18 -34.79 -61.73 -54.83
C ALA A 18 -35.10 -62.34 -56.21
N PRO A 19 -34.12 -62.56 -57.12
CA PRO A 19 -32.68 -62.22 -57.13
C PRO A 19 -32.26 -61.67 -58.52
N SER A 20 -31.03 -61.25 -58.70
CA SER A 20 -30.24 -61.58 -59.87
C SER A 20 -28.74 -61.30 -59.69
N TYR A 21 -27.99 -62.28 -60.00
CA TYR A 21 -26.54 -62.34 -60.13
C TYR A 21 -26.01 -61.27 -61.13
N GLY A 22 -24.93 -60.60 -60.65
CA GLY A 22 -24.10 -59.79 -61.53
C GLY A 22 -22.73 -59.62 -60.84
N GLY A 23 -21.81 -60.48 -61.23
CA GLY A 23 -20.46 -60.43 -60.70
C GLY A 23 -19.73 -59.15 -61.06
N GLN A 24 -19.24 -58.47 -60.07
CA GLN A 24 -18.27 -57.40 -60.24
C GLN A 24 -16.88 -57.87 -59.77
N PRO A 25 -15.80 -57.49 -60.42
CA PRO A 25 -14.45 -57.88 -60.08
C PRO A 25 -14.01 -57.21 -58.81
N PRO A 26 -13.08 -57.76 -58.01
CA PRO A 26 -12.67 -57.21 -56.77
C PRO A 26 -11.88 -55.92 -56.95
N TYR A 27 -12.46 -54.81 -56.57
CA TYR A 27 -11.76 -53.55 -56.40
C TYR A 27 -10.73 -53.73 -55.27
N ARG A 28 -9.46 -53.83 -55.64
CA ARG A 28 -8.36 -53.71 -54.69
C ARG A 28 -8.33 -52.28 -54.15
N ALA A 29 -8.92 -52.08 -53.01
CA ALA A 29 -8.85 -50.82 -52.33
C ALA A 29 -7.39 -50.55 -51.88
N ARG A 30 -6.75 -49.59 -52.51
CA ARG A 30 -5.50 -48.97 -52.07
C ARG A 30 -5.77 -48.13 -50.80
N HIS A 31 -6.09 -48.79 -49.69
CA HIS A 31 -6.38 -48.07 -48.42
C HIS A 31 -5.14 -47.82 -47.52
N GLY A 32 -3.92 -48.16 -48.00
CA GLY A 32 -2.69 -48.02 -47.17
C GLY A 32 -2.19 -46.58 -47.02
N SER A 33 -2.23 -45.79 -48.11
CA SER A 33 -1.66 -44.45 -48.11
C SER A 33 -2.53 -43.41 -47.40
N GLN A 34 -3.85 -43.52 -47.55
CA GLN A 34 -4.76 -42.55 -46.96
C GLN A 34 -4.82 -42.58 -45.45
N ARG A 35 -4.68 -43.77 -44.85
CA ARG A 35 -4.59 -43.94 -43.41
C ARG A 35 -3.27 -43.41 -42.84
N TRP A 36 -2.16 -43.55 -43.57
CA TRP A 36 -0.87 -43.02 -43.16
C TRP A 36 -0.85 -41.49 -43.20
N PHE A 37 -1.40 -40.86 -44.24
CA PHE A 37 -1.53 -39.39 -44.27
C PHE A 37 -2.44 -38.85 -43.18
N ALA A 38 -3.54 -39.52 -42.85
CA ALA A 38 -4.42 -39.15 -41.77
C ALA A 38 -3.71 -39.26 -40.41
N ALA A 39 -2.90 -40.30 -40.20
CA ALA A 39 -2.13 -40.46 -38.95
C ALA A 39 -1.04 -39.40 -38.83
N VAL A 40 -0.32 -39.06 -39.88
CA VAL A 40 0.70 -37.99 -39.87
C VAL A 40 0.04 -36.62 -39.66
N ALA A 41 -1.09 -36.32 -40.27
CA ALA A 41 -1.81 -35.08 -40.08
C ALA A 41 -2.32 -34.94 -38.64
N ALA A 42 -2.85 -36.02 -38.05
CA ALA A 42 -3.27 -36.03 -36.64
C ALA A 42 -2.08 -35.82 -35.65
N LEU A 43 -0.93 -36.41 -35.97
CA LEU A 43 0.28 -36.23 -35.15
C LEU A 43 0.82 -34.80 -35.23
N VAL A 44 0.85 -34.21 -36.43
CA VAL A 44 1.28 -32.81 -36.61
C VAL A 44 0.34 -31.84 -35.88
N LEU A 45 -0.99 -32.04 -36.02
CA LEU A 45 -1.97 -31.21 -35.30
C LEU A 45 -1.88 -31.40 -33.78
N GLY A 46 -1.63 -32.62 -33.31
CA GLY A 46 -1.43 -32.92 -31.89
C GLY A 46 -0.19 -32.25 -31.34
N VAL A 47 0.94 -32.30 -32.04
CA VAL A 47 2.20 -31.62 -31.63
C VAL A 47 2.04 -30.10 -31.69
N ALA A 48 1.38 -29.56 -32.73
CA ALA A 48 1.10 -28.12 -32.81
C ALA A 48 0.18 -27.67 -31.66
N GLY A 49 -0.86 -28.42 -31.33
CA GLY A 49 -1.77 -28.15 -30.23
C GLY A 49 -1.06 -28.19 -28.88
N LEU A 50 -0.16 -29.18 -28.67
CA LEU A 50 0.63 -29.28 -27.47
C LEU A 50 1.62 -28.11 -27.32
N ALA A 51 2.28 -27.71 -28.43
CA ALA A 51 3.18 -26.55 -28.43
C ALA A 51 2.46 -25.24 -28.07
N VAL A 52 1.25 -25.02 -28.62
CA VAL A 52 0.42 -23.84 -28.27
C VAL A 52 -0.04 -23.89 -26.82
N ALA A 53 -0.42 -25.07 -26.31
CA ALA A 53 -0.81 -25.21 -24.92
C ALA A 53 0.38 -24.98 -23.97
N LEU A 54 1.56 -25.53 -24.27
CA LEU A 54 2.78 -25.34 -23.47
C LEU A 54 3.26 -23.88 -23.49
N THR A 55 3.20 -23.19 -24.64
CA THR A 55 3.51 -21.76 -24.71
C THR A 55 2.51 -20.95 -23.93
N GLY A 56 1.21 -21.24 -24.00
CA GLY A 56 0.18 -20.58 -23.20
C GLY A 56 0.42 -20.73 -21.68
N VAL A 57 0.75 -21.94 -21.23
CA VAL A 57 1.07 -22.19 -19.83
C VAL A 57 2.39 -21.52 -19.43
N ALA A 58 3.43 -21.54 -20.28
CA ALA A 58 4.69 -20.86 -20.02
C ALA A 58 4.50 -19.34 -19.90
N PHE A 59 3.67 -18.73 -20.75
CA PHE A 59 3.32 -17.30 -20.66
C PHE A 59 2.56 -16.95 -19.37
N GLN A 60 1.80 -17.88 -18.81
CA GLN A 60 1.11 -17.68 -17.53
C GLN A 60 2.03 -17.84 -16.30
N LEU A 61 3.08 -18.66 -16.44
CA LEU A 61 4.03 -18.95 -15.37
C LEU A 61 5.25 -18.01 -15.36
N LEU A 62 5.51 -17.29 -16.47
CA LEU A 62 6.57 -16.29 -16.50
C LEU A 62 6.13 -15.05 -15.70
N PRO A 63 6.93 -14.60 -14.72
CA PRO A 63 6.66 -13.38 -13.99
C PRO A 63 6.55 -12.22 -14.99
N ARG A 64 5.42 -11.53 -14.98
CA ARG A 64 5.25 -10.33 -15.81
C ARG A 64 6.23 -9.28 -15.34
N GLN A 65 7.06 -8.79 -16.23
CA GLN A 65 7.88 -7.62 -15.98
C GLN A 65 6.97 -6.39 -16.07
N PHE A 66 6.66 -5.79 -14.94
CA PHE A 66 5.96 -4.52 -14.89
C PHE A 66 6.88 -3.41 -15.39
N SER A 67 6.35 -2.46 -16.15
CA SER A 67 7.09 -1.24 -16.46
C SER A 67 7.40 -0.47 -15.18
N ALA A 68 8.40 0.41 -15.20
CA ALA A 68 8.74 1.23 -14.05
C ALA A 68 7.55 2.06 -13.53
N GLU A 69 6.68 2.52 -14.42
CA GLU A 69 5.47 3.25 -14.08
C GLU A 69 4.43 2.35 -13.40
N GLN A 70 4.20 1.15 -13.92
CA GLN A 70 3.32 0.17 -13.27
C GLN A 70 3.83 -0.25 -11.90
N GLN A 71 5.15 -0.41 -11.75
CA GLN A 71 5.75 -0.71 -10.45
C GLN A 71 5.52 0.41 -9.43
N ARG A 72 5.62 1.68 -9.84
CA ARG A 72 5.31 2.82 -8.98
C ARG A 72 3.85 2.82 -8.57
N GLN A 73 2.93 2.67 -9.52
CA GLN A 73 1.48 2.63 -9.25
C GLN A 73 1.11 1.49 -8.28
N ILE A 74 1.70 0.30 -8.46
CA ILE A 74 1.50 -0.83 -7.54
C ILE A 74 2.08 -0.51 -6.16
N SER A 75 3.27 0.06 -6.10
CA SER A 75 3.93 0.46 -4.85
C SER A 75 3.11 1.50 -4.09
N ASP A 76 2.62 2.54 -4.77
CA ASP A 76 1.78 3.58 -4.19
C ASP A 76 0.46 2.99 -3.66
N TRP A 77 -0.16 2.10 -4.42
CA TRP A 77 -1.40 1.46 -4.03
C TRP A 77 -1.23 0.53 -2.81
N GLU A 78 -0.16 -0.28 -2.79
CA GLU A 78 0.16 -1.13 -1.64
C GLU A 78 0.56 -0.29 -0.41
N ALA A 79 1.38 0.74 -0.61
CA ALA A 79 1.72 1.68 0.44
C ALA A 79 0.47 2.34 1.02
N GLY A 80 -0.45 2.81 0.17
CA GLY A 80 -1.67 3.48 0.57
C GLY A 80 -2.62 2.66 1.45
N LYS A 81 -2.47 1.33 1.46
CA LYS A 81 -3.27 0.42 2.31
C LYS A 81 -2.68 0.18 3.69
N ARG A 82 -1.40 0.49 3.92
CA ARG A 82 -0.68 0.11 5.15
C ARG A 82 -1.36 0.59 6.42
N TRP A 83 -1.93 1.76 6.42
CA TRP A 83 -2.64 2.29 7.58
C TRP A 83 -3.84 1.43 8.01
N ARG A 84 -4.41 0.63 7.07
CA ARG A 84 -5.53 -0.31 7.34
C ARG A 84 -5.05 -1.71 7.67
N THR A 85 -3.96 -2.14 7.04
CA THR A 85 -3.51 -3.54 7.07
C THR A 85 -2.37 -3.79 8.05
N MET A 86 -1.58 -2.75 8.34
CA MET A 86 -0.45 -2.84 9.25
C MET A 86 -0.89 -2.49 10.69
N PRO A 87 -0.55 -3.29 11.68
CA PRO A 87 -0.81 -2.94 13.08
C PRO A 87 -0.17 -1.60 13.44
N ALA A 88 -0.88 -0.74 14.17
CA ALA A 88 -0.39 0.59 14.55
C ALA A 88 0.98 0.56 15.25
N GLY A 89 1.27 -0.51 16.01
CA GLY A 89 2.60 -0.70 16.64
C GLY A 89 3.74 -0.97 15.65
N LYS A 90 3.43 -1.35 14.41
CA LYS A 90 4.41 -1.48 13.32
C LYS A 90 4.60 -0.15 12.58
N ILE A 91 3.52 0.63 12.41
CA ILE A 91 3.59 1.99 11.88
C ILE A 91 4.39 2.90 12.82
N PHE A 92 4.16 2.74 14.13
CA PHE A 92 4.86 3.45 15.17
C PHE A 92 5.68 2.46 16.01
N PRO A 93 6.93 2.16 15.66
CA PRO A 93 7.78 1.25 16.44
C PRO A 93 7.93 1.68 17.90
N ALA A 94 8.17 0.72 18.78
CA ALA A 94 8.31 1.00 20.21
C ALA A 94 9.53 1.87 20.54
N SER A 95 10.59 1.75 19.75
CA SER A 95 11.79 2.58 19.85
C SER A 95 12.24 2.96 18.45
N LEU A 96 12.68 4.19 18.28
CA LEU A 96 13.18 4.75 17.04
C LEU A 96 14.56 5.35 17.28
N GLN A 97 15.43 5.26 16.29
CA GLN A 97 16.72 5.93 16.29
C GLN A 97 16.68 7.11 15.31
N TYR A 98 17.34 8.18 15.64
CA TYR A 98 17.52 9.35 14.79
C TYR A 98 18.93 9.93 14.95
N THR A 99 19.41 10.60 13.92
CA THR A 99 20.74 11.20 13.93
C THR A 99 20.72 12.47 14.77
N ALA A 100 21.69 12.60 15.66
CA ALA A 100 21.90 13.81 16.43
C ALA A 100 22.20 15.03 15.52
N PRO A 101 21.85 16.26 15.95
CA PRO A 101 22.23 17.43 15.17
C PRO A 101 23.74 17.63 15.13
N SER A 102 24.25 18.16 14.05
CA SER A 102 25.69 18.39 13.84
C SER A 102 26.33 19.31 14.88
N VAL A 103 25.53 20.12 15.57
CA VAL A 103 25.99 20.97 16.67
C VAL A 103 26.54 20.19 17.86
N LEU A 104 26.23 18.88 17.96
CA LEU A 104 26.81 17.97 18.97
C LEU A 104 28.21 17.47 18.59
N GLY A 105 28.72 17.86 17.42
CA GLY A 105 30.09 17.57 17.00
C GLY A 105 30.33 16.19 16.39
N ASP A 106 29.43 15.22 16.61
CA ASP A 106 29.54 13.88 16.02
C ASP A 106 28.33 13.60 15.11
N PRO A 107 28.52 13.64 13.78
CA PRO A 107 27.43 13.38 12.84
C PRO A 107 26.98 11.91 12.79
N SER A 108 27.70 11.01 13.45
CA SER A 108 27.35 9.59 13.55
C SER A 108 26.55 9.25 14.82
N LEU A 109 26.45 10.19 15.76
CA LEU A 109 25.74 9.98 17.02
C LEU A 109 24.26 9.70 16.78
N GLN A 110 23.83 8.52 17.21
CA GLN A 110 22.43 8.11 17.16
C GLN A 110 21.77 8.33 18.51
N LEU A 111 20.68 9.06 18.48
CA LEU A 111 19.79 9.26 19.62
C LEU A 111 18.56 8.37 19.48
N THR A 112 17.91 8.11 20.60
CA THR A 112 16.74 7.22 20.65
C THR A 112 15.50 7.98 21.11
N ALA A 113 14.35 7.60 20.56
CA ALA A 113 13.05 8.01 21.07
C ALA A 113 12.19 6.78 21.35
N ASN A 114 11.53 6.76 22.49
CA ASN A 114 10.70 5.65 22.96
C ASN A 114 9.23 6.02 22.92
N ARG A 115 8.40 5.16 22.30
CA ARG A 115 6.96 5.38 22.22
C ARG A 115 6.32 5.14 23.59
N VAL A 116 5.59 6.14 24.09
CA VAL A 116 4.83 6.04 25.33
C VAL A 116 3.35 5.77 25.12
N GLY A 117 2.82 6.03 23.92
CA GLY A 117 1.42 5.72 23.62
C GLY A 117 1.04 5.86 22.14
N ILE A 118 -0.04 5.19 21.78
CA ILE A 118 -0.70 5.32 20.48
C ILE A 118 -2.13 5.79 20.75
N ALA A 119 -2.56 6.83 20.03
CA ALA A 119 -3.94 7.31 20.12
C ALA A 119 -4.87 6.49 19.23
N SER A 120 -6.16 6.54 19.55
CA SER A 120 -7.20 6.08 18.63
C SER A 120 -7.12 6.83 17.31
N GLN A 121 -7.46 6.14 16.22
CA GLN A 121 -7.61 6.74 14.91
C GLN A 121 -8.58 7.92 14.97
N ALA A 122 -8.28 9.00 14.26
CA ALA A 122 -9.10 10.21 14.24
C ALA A 122 -9.27 10.72 12.79
N SER A 123 -10.29 11.54 12.57
CA SER A 123 -10.38 12.31 11.32
C SER A 123 -9.22 13.32 11.26
N CYS A 124 -8.78 13.65 10.06
CA CYS A 124 -7.72 14.65 9.86
C CYS A 124 -8.07 16.00 10.51
N THR A 125 -9.36 16.38 10.46
CA THR A 125 -9.86 17.61 11.09
C THR A 125 -9.74 17.59 12.62
N ALA A 126 -10.07 16.47 13.24
CA ALA A 126 -9.96 16.35 14.70
C ALA A 126 -8.50 16.22 15.19
N ALA A 127 -7.61 15.76 14.34
CA ALA A 127 -6.23 15.46 14.65
C ALA A 127 -5.25 16.62 14.40
N THR A 128 -5.70 17.72 13.77
CA THR A 128 -4.83 18.85 13.41
C THR A 128 -5.32 20.18 13.95
N ASP A 129 -4.41 21.14 14.02
CA ASP A 129 -4.64 22.50 14.52
C ASP A 129 -3.60 23.46 13.89
N PRO A 130 -3.96 24.69 13.47
CA PRO A 130 -5.32 25.27 13.45
C PRO A 130 -6.19 24.72 12.29
N ALA A 131 -7.42 25.21 12.21
CA ALA A 131 -8.37 24.83 11.16
C ALA A 131 -7.84 24.97 9.72
N ALA A 132 -6.90 25.90 9.49
CA ALA A 132 -6.25 26.07 8.20
C ALA A 132 -5.47 24.82 7.75
N VAL A 133 -4.80 24.12 8.68
CA VAL A 133 -4.13 22.83 8.39
C VAL A 133 -5.15 21.77 8.00
N SER A 134 -6.23 21.67 8.78
CA SER A 134 -7.33 20.75 8.50
C SER A 134 -7.97 21.01 7.11
N ALA A 135 -8.11 22.27 6.73
CA ALA A 135 -8.67 22.66 5.45
C ALA A 135 -7.77 22.24 4.27
N VAL A 136 -6.45 22.38 4.40
CA VAL A 136 -5.49 21.88 3.41
C VAL A 136 -5.64 20.38 3.27
N LEU A 137 -5.59 19.64 4.36
CA LEU A 137 -5.72 18.19 4.34
C LEU A 137 -7.04 17.72 3.72
N ALA A 138 -8.15 18.39 4.03
CA ALA A 138 -9.45 18.07 3.46
C ALA A 138 -9.49 18.29 1.93
N ARG A 139 -8.91 19.40 1.43
CA ARG A 139 -8.83 19.67 -0.02
C ARG A 139 -8.06 18.60 -0.78
N HIS A 140 -7.03 18.05 -0.16
CA HIS A 140 -6.22 16.99 -0.76
C HIS A 140 -6.70 15.57 -0.41
N GLY A 141 -7.90 15.44 0.17
CA GLY A 141 -8.59 14.16 0.35
C GLY A 141 -8.07 13.30 1.49
N CYS A 142 -7.53 13.90 2.55
CA CYS A 142 -7.08 13.15 3.74
C CYS A 142 -8.20 12.27 4.29
N GLU A 143 -7.96 10.96 4.36
CA GLU A 143 -8.93 9.97 4.83
C GLU A 143 -8.98 9.87 6.35
N THR A 144 -7.80 9.82 6.96
CA THR A 144 -7.66 9.59 8.41
C THR A 144 -6.26 9.98 8.88
N MET A 145 -6.11 10.10 10.20
CA MET A 145 -4.83 10.31 10.85
C MET A 145 -4.62 9.35 12.02
N LEU A 146 -3.50 8.63 11.97
CA LEU A 146 -2.98 7.84 13.07
C LEU A 146 -1.99 8.69 13.87
N ARG A 147 -1.91 8.51 15.20
CA ARG A 147 -1.02 9.31 16.04
C ARG A 147 -0.37 8.49 17.14
N ALA A 148 0.88 8.81 17.42
CA ALA A 148 1.62 8.24 18.57
C ALA A 148 2.47 9.31 19.24
N THR A 149 2.77 9.11 20.51
CA THR A 149 3.64 9.98 21.30
C THR A 149 4.88 9.24 21.72
N TYR A 150 6.01 9.92 21.58
CA TYR A 150 7.34 9.47 21.94
C TYR A 150 7.95 10.41 22.98
N LEU A 151 8.84 9.88 23.80
CA LEU A 151 9.82 10.63 24.58
C LEU A 151 11.19 10.40 23.99
N ASP A 152 12.02 11.43 23.90
CA ASP A 152 13.42 11.26 23.55
C ASP A 152 14.17 10.49 24.65
N GLY A 153 15.33 9.95 24.35
CA GLY A 153 16.09 9.10 25.27
C GLY A 153 16.61 9.81 26.51
N THR A 154 16.56 11.15 26.52
CA THR A 154 16.95 11.99 27.71
C THR A 154 15.75 12.43 28.52
N ASP A 155 14.53 12.06 28.10
CA ASP A 155 13.27 12.53 28.70
C ASP A 155 13.10 14.07 28.71
N SER A 156 13.83 14.77 27.83
CA SER A 156 13.76 16.23 27.70
C SER A 156 12.64 16.69 26.79
N TYR A 157 12.33 15.89 25.76
CA TYR A 157 11.34 16.23 24.73
C TYR A 157 10.23 15.22 24.66
N VAL A 158 9.03 15.73 24.42
CA VAL A 158 7.86 14.94 24.06
C VAL A 158 7.45 15.25 22.61
N ILE A 159 7.27 14.20 21.82
CA ILE A 159 7.04 14.28 20.38
C ILE A 159 5.76 13.54 20.05
N THR A 160 4.74 14.22 19.51
CA THR A 160 3.60 13.56 18.91
C THR A 160 3.80 13.50 17.40
N VAL A 161 3.75 12.29 16.84
CA VAL A 161 3.80 12.06 15.39
C VAL A 161 2.41 11.70 14.91
N GLY A 162 2.01 12.29 13.78
CA GLY A 162 0.76 11.99 13.09
C GLY A 162 1.04 11.50 11.67
N VAL A 163 0.40 10.42 11.24
CA VAL A 163 0.46 9.89 9.88
C VAL A 163 -0.91 10.09 9.24
N ALA A 164 -1.01 11.06 8.35
CA ALA A 164 -2.21 11.33 7.56
C ALA A 164 -2.21 10.45 6.31
N ALA A 165 -3.24 9.65 6.13
CA ALA A 165 -3.43 8.83 4.93
C ALA A 165 -4.08 9.67 3.82
N MET A 166 -3.37 9.83 2.71
CA MET A 166 -3.80 10.58 1.55
C MET A 166 -4.20 9.62 0.42
N PRO A 167 -4.98 10.05 -0.58
CA PRO A 167 -5.36 9.20 -1.72
C PRO A 167 -4.18 8.67 -2.54
N GLY A 168 -3.05 9.37 -2.53
CA GLY A 168 -1.83 8.99 -3.23
C GLY A 168 -0.69 9.97 -2.99
N SER A 169 0.50 9.61 -3.50
CA SER A 169 1.74 10.39 -3.33
C SER A 169 1.65 11.80 -3.90
N ALA A 170 0.93 11.97 -5.01
CA ALA A 170 0.72 13.29 -5.62
C ALA A 170 -0.07 14.22 -4.70
N GLN A 171 -1.13 13.73 -4.04
CA GLN A 171 -1.94 14.48 -3.10
C GLN A 171 -1.18 14.79 -1.81
N ALA A 172 -0.38 13.84 -1.32
CA ALA A 172 0.48 14.06 -0.16
C ALA A 172 1.51 15.16 -0.43
N GLY A 173 2.21 15.12 -1.57
CA GLY A 173 3.18 16.13 -1.96
C GLY A 173 2.56 17.51 -2.20
N ALA A 174 1.38 17.57 -2.84
CA ALA A 174 0.66 18.83 -3.05
C ALA A 174 0.20 19.45 -1.72
N ALA A 175 -0.30 18.62 -0.79
CA ALA A 175 -0.68 19.08 0.55
C ALA A 175 0.52 19.62 1.32
N GLU A 176 1.68 18.94 1.26
CA GLU A 176 2.90 19.42 1.89
C GLU A 176 3.33 20.77 1.35
N GLN A 177 3.39 20.92 0.03
CA GLN A 177 3.76 22.19 -0.61
C GLN A 177 2.83 23.34 -0.20
N GLU A 178 1.53 23.09 -0.15
CA GLU A 178 0.56 24.10 0.29
C GLU A 178 0.72 24.45 1.77
N LEU A 179 0.98 23.48 2.64
CA LEU A 179 1.26 23.71 4.04
C LEU A 179 2.54 24.54 4.24
N LEU A 180 3.60 24.24 3.51
CA LEU A 180 4.87 24.97 3.58
C LEU A 180 4.72 26.42 3.10
N ALA A 181 3.95 26.64 2.05
CA ALA A 181 3.68 27.98 1.53
C ALA A 181 2.77 28.82 2.44
N GLY A 182 1.87 28.17 3.19
CA GLY A 182 0.84 28.83 3.98
C GLY A 182 1.06 28.81 5.48
N VAL A 183 0.55 27.78 6.13
CA VAL A 183 0.39 27.70 7.60
C VAL A 183 1.29 26.67 8.27
N GLY A 184 1.88 25.75 7.51
CA GLY A 184 2.69 24.66 8.04
C GLY A 184 3.93 25.15 8.76
N GLY A 185 4.24 24.58 9.92
CA GLY A 185 5.40 24.92 10.73
C GLY A 185 5.34 26.28 11.45
N LYS A 186 4.39 27.15 11.05
CA LYS A 186 4.22 28.46 11.70
C LYS A 186 3.37 28.32 12.97
N ASN A 187 3.81 28.95 14.06
CA ASN A 187 3.04 29.07 15.29
C ASN A 187 2.48 27.74 15.83
N GLY A 188 3.22 26.63 15.66
CA GLY A 188 2.82 25.30 16.12
C GLY A 188 1.64 24.69 15.34
N ALA A 189 1.42 25.14 14.12
CA ALA A 189 0.43 24.55 13.22
C ALA A 189 0.87 23.12 12.81
N GLY A 190 0.00 22.14 13.03
CA GLY A 190 0.33 20.76 12.70
C GLY A 190 -0.58 19.75 13.38
N VAL A 191 -0.02 18.59 13.74
CA VAL A 191 -0.74 17.56 14.48
C VAL A 191 -1.01 17.98 15.92
N ARG A 192 -2.23 17.72 16.41
CA ARG A 192 -2.58 17.92 17.84
C ARG A 192 -1.83 16.95 18.73
N THR A 193 -1.42 17.42 19.88
CA THR A 193 -0.77 16.62 20.89
C THR A 193 -1.63 15.44 21.35
N VAL A 194 -0.98 14.34 21.67
CA VAL A 194 -1.60 13.17 22.31
C VAL A 194 -0.98 12.98 23.69
N ARG A 195 -1.76 13.26 24.72
CA ARG A 195 -1.36 13.04 26.10
C ARG A 195 -1.43 11.56 26.46
N VAL A 196 -0.45 11.09 27.19
CA VAL A 196 -0.39 9.69 27.63
C VAL A 196 -0.33 9.69 29.18
N ALA A 197 -1.42 9.27 29.79
CA ALA A 197 -1.52 9.20 31.25
C ALA A 197 -0.43 8.28 31.86
N GLY A 198 0.13 8.66 32.96
CA GLY A 198 1.19 7.90 33.64
C GLY A 198 2.58 8.04 32.99
N SER A 199 2.76 8.93 32.06
CA SER A 199 4.05 9.26 31.42
C SER A 199 4.33 10.77 31.52
N LEU A 200 5.57 11.17 31.18
CA LEU A 200 5.94 12.59 31.08
C LEU A 200 5.15 13.33 29.98
N ALA A 201 4.54 12.60 29.05
CA ALA A 201 3.66 13.18 28.04
C ALA A 201 2.26 13.52 28.57
N ALA A 202 1.92 13.25 29.81
CA ALA A 202 0.60 13.52 30.39
C ALA A 202 0.22 15.02 30.39
N ALA A 203 1.22 15.89 30.57
CA ALA A 203 1.06 17.34 30.55
C ALA A 203 1.16 17.99 29.15
N PHE A 204 1.59 17.24 28.14
CA PHE A 204 1.83 17.78 26.82
C PHE A 204 0.52 18.16 26.10
N THR A 205 0.28 19.44 25.96
CA THR A 205 -0.94 20.03 25.38
C THR A 205 -0.62 20.90 24.17
N ASP A 206 -1.62 21.21 23.34
CA ASP A 206 -1.44 22.03 22.14
C ASP A 206 -0.80 23.41 22.42
N PRO A 207 -1.13 24.14 23.51
CA PRO A 207 -0.43 25.38 23.86
C PRO A 207 1.04 25.21 24.21
N ARG A 208 1.50 24.00 24.55
CA ARG A 208 2.89 23.69 24.94
C ARG A 208 3.77 23.26 23.78
N ARG A 209 3.20 23.12 22.58
CA ARG A 209 3.96 22.80 21.38
C ARG A 209 4.98 23.90 21.08
N GLN A 210 6.23 23.55 20.93
CA GLN A 210 7.31 24.49 20.60
C GLN A 210 7.45 24.58 19.07
N LEU A 211 7.53 23.42 18.40
CA LEU A 211 7.74 23.29 16.97
C LEU A 211 6.79 22.25 16.38
N SER A 212 6.39 22.44 15.13
CA SER A 212 5.65 21.46 14.34
C SER A 212 6.07 21.56 12.88
N ALA A 213 6.12 20.43 12.19
CA ALA A 213 6.35 20.37 10.76
C ALA A 213 5.73 19.12 10.15
N SER A 214 5.83 18.98 8.84
CA SER A 214 5.37 17.81 8.09
C SER A 214 6.35 17.43 6.99
N ILE A 215 6.32 16.16 6.59
CA ILE A 215 7.08 15.60 5.48
C ILE A 215 6.19 14.65 4.68
N ALA A 216 6.23 14.72 3.35
CA ALA A 216 5.56 13.74 2.51
C ALA A 216 6.39 12.44 2.44
N ALA A 217 5.70 11.30 2.50
CA ALA A 217 6.28 9.97 2.44
C ALA A 217 5.33 9.03 1.67
N GLY A 218 5.56 8.84 0.38
CA GLY A 218 4.64 8.14 -0.49
C GLY A 218 3.22 8.72 -0.38
N PRO A 219 2.18 7.88 -0.17
CA PRO A 219 0.80 8.32 -0.02
C PRO A 219 0.48 8.86 1.38
N TYR A 220 1.48 9.21 2.17
CA TYR A 220 1.30 9.74 3.52
C TYR A 220 1.89 11.13 3.67
N LEU A 221 1.28 11.90 4.54
CA LEU A 221 1.86 13.12 5.06
C LEU A 221 2.12 12.91 6.56
N VAL A 222 3.40 12.90 6.94
CA VAL A 222 3.82 12.64 8.32
C VAL A 222 4.08 13.96 9.00
N PHE A 223 3.30 14.22 10.03
CA PHE A 223 3.44 15.40 10.89
C PHE A 223 4.19 15.06 12.15
N TYR A 224 4.88 16.04 12.69
CA TYR A 224 5.28 15.98 14.09
C TYR A 224 5.00 17.30 14.80
N THR A 225 4.83 17.19 16.09
CA THR A 225 4.81 18.32 17.01
C THR A 225 5.62 17.95 18.24
N ILE A 226 6.45 18.87 18.71
CA ILE A 226 7.40 18.61 19.79
C ILE A 226 7.33 19.73 20.81
N GLY A 227 7.57 19.38 22.07
CA GLY A 227 7.71 20.30 23.19
C GLY A 227 8.56 19.71 24.30
N TYR A 228 8.70 20.44 25.37
CA TYR A 228 9.44 20.00 26.54
C TYR A 228 8.57 19.15 27.47
N THR A 229 9.20 18.22 28.19
CA THR A 229 8.52 17.36 29.18
C THR A 229 8.19 18.09 30.48
N ASP A 230 8.87 19.19 30.76
CA ASP A 230 8.68 20.00 31.98
C ASP A 230 7.49 20.99 31.91
N ASP A 231 6.62 20.82 30.91
CA ASP A 231 5.40 21.63 30.74
C ASP A 231 5.62 23.15 30.62
N ARG A 232 6.84 23.58 30.25
CA ARG A 232 7.11 25.02 30.07
C ARG A 232 6.25 25.60 28.92
N PRO A 233 5.89 26.91 29.04
CA PRO A 233 5.14 27.59 28.01
C PRO A 233 5.93 27.63 26.70
N ARG A 234 5.20 27.79 25.60
CA ARG A 234 5.79 27.98 24.27
C ARG A 234 6.78 29.14 24.26
N GLN A 235 7.94 28.88 23.70
CA GLN A 235 8.99 29.87 23.48
C GLN A 235 9.29 29.98 21.97
N PRO A 236 9.79 31.12 21.48
CA PRO A 236 10.29 31.23 20.12
C PRO A 236 11.45 30.25 19.90
N VAL A 237 11.32 29.37 18.91
CA VAL A 237 12.37 28.44 18.47
C VAL A 237 13.26 29.16 17.47
N THR A 238 14.55 29.19 17.71
CA THR A 238 15.56 29.83 16.86
C THR A 238 16.68 28.84 16.58
N ALA A 239 17.04 28.69 15.30
CA ALA A 239 18.00 27.67 14.86
C ALA A 239 19.44 27.86 15.39
N ASP A 240 19.74 29.03 15.93
CA ASP A 240 21.03 29.40 16.52
C ASP A 240 21.17 28.99 17.98
N LYS A 241 20.11 28.56 18.63
CA LYS A 241 20.17 28.02 20.00
C LYS A 241 20.39 26.50 19.98
N TYR A 242 21.30 26.07 20.82
CA TYR A 242 21.70 24.67 20.91
C TYR A 242 20.52 23.71 21.18
N GLY A 243 19.70 24.01 22.18
CA GLY A 243 18.53 23.20 22.50
C GLY A 243 17.44 23.23 21.43
N ASP A 244 17.33 24.32 20.65
CA ASP A 244 16.40 24.42 19.55
C ASP A 244 16.83 23.55 18.36
N ALA A 245 18.15 23.45 18.08
CA ALA A 245 18.70 22.56 17.08
C ALA A 245 18.47 21.08 17.44
N GLU A 246 18.69 20.73 18.71
CA GLU A 246 18.45 19.39 19.23
C GLU A 246 16.96 19.00 19.16
N MET A 247 16.06 19.90 19.58
CA MET A 247 14.61 19.72 19.47
C MET A 247 14.18 19.52 18.01
N THR A 248 14.71 20.32 17.09
CA THR A 248 14.42 20.22 15.66
C THR A 248 14.86 18.86 15.10
N ALA A 249 16.07 18.42 15.45
CA ALA A 249 16.59 17.13 15.05
C ALA A 249 15.78 15.96 15.60
N ALA A 250 15.37 16.03 16.87
CA ALA A 250 14.54 15.01 17.52
C ALA A 250 13.17 14.88 16.82
N GLY A 251 12.46 16.01 16.63
CA GLY A 251 11.16 16.02 15.98
C GLY A 251 11.22 15.52 14.55
N ALA A 252 12.13 16.07 13.74
CA ALA A 252 12.31 15.68 12.34
C ALA A 252 12.80 14.23 12.22
N GLY A 253 13.76 13.81 13.05
CA GLY A 253 14.32 12.47 13.01
C GLY A 253 13.30 11.39 13.35
N VAL A 254 12.48 11.61 14.38
CA VAL A 254 11.39 10.68 14.75
C VAL A 254 10.34 10.62 13.63
N ALA A 255 9.95 11.77 13.06
CA ALA A 255 9.02 11.81 11.93
C ALA A 255 9.57 11.09 10.71
N GLN A 256 10.85 11.29 10.37
CA GLN A 256 11.53 10.62 9.25
C GLN A 256 11.61 9.10 9.46
N ALA A 257 11.89 8.64 10.68
CA ALA A 257 11.91 7.23 11.00
C ALA A 257 10.52 6.58 10.84
N VAL A 258 9.45 7.27 11.28
CA VAL A 258 8.07 6.81 11.03
C VAL A 258 7.73 6.85 9.54
N ALA A 259 8.11 7.90 8.82
CA ALA A 259 7.93 8.03 7.39
C ALA A 259 8.55 6.85 6.63
N SER A 260 9.78 6.48 6.99
CA SER A 260 10.47 5.32 6.40
C SER A 260 9.72 4.00 6.64
N THR A 261 8.99 3.89 7.76
CA THR A 261 8.19 2.69 8.07
C THR A 261 6.99 2.58 7.13
N VAL A 262 6.29 3.69 6.87
CA VAL A 262 5.08 3.68 6.04
C VAL A 262 5.39 3.73 4.53
N ASP A 263 6.53 4.28 4.14
CA ASP A 263 6.97 4.38 2.74
C ASP A 263 8.01 3.32 2.35
N SER A 264 8.25 2.30 3.20
CA SER A 264 9.19 1.22 2.86
C SER A 264 8.81 0.59 1.52
N PRO A 265 9.76 0.32 0.60
CA PRO A 265 9.48 -0.33 -0.66
C PRO A 265 8.76 -1.68 -0.43
N VAL A 266 7.65 -1.88 -1.13
CA VAL A 266 6.99 -3.20 -1.20
C VAL A 266 7.49 -3.87 -2.47
N PRO A 267 8.03 -5.09 -2.42
CA PRO A 267 8.31 -5.82 -3.63
C PRO A 267 7.01 -5.95 -4.43
N PRO A 268 7.04 -5.69 -5.75
CA PRO A 268 5.85 -5.81 -6.58
C PRO A 268 5.27 -7.22 -6.41
N PRO A 269 3.95 -7.35 -6.20
CA PRO A 269 3.33 -8.65 -6.04
C PRO A 269 3.60 -9.48 -7.29
N GLN A 270 4.17 -10.66 -7.08
CA GLN A 270 4.33 -11.64 -8.17
C GLN A 270 2.98 -12.28 -8.43
N CYS A 271 2.18 -11.63 -9.27
CA CYS A 271 0.90 -12.18 -9.66
C CYS A 271 1.03 -12.97 -10.94
N PRO A 272 0.74 -14.29 -10.92
CA PRO A 272 0.58 -15.02 -12.16
C PRO A 272 -0.71 -14.56 -12.85
N GLY A 273 -0.56 -13.78 -13.91
CA GLY A 273 -1.56 -13.75 -14.97
C GLY A 273 -2.72 -12.76 -14.90
N THR A 274 -2.94 -11.98 -13.83
CA THR A 274 -4.04 -11.02 -13.75
C THR A 274 -3.57 -9.59 -13.51
N PRO A 275 -4.09 -8.59 -14.28
CA PRO A 275 -3.91 -7.20 -13.91
C PRO A 275 -4.62 -6.94 -12.58
N GLY A 276 -3.91 -6.46 -11.58
CA GLY A 276 -4.48 -6.02 -10.31
C GLY A 276 -4.76 -7.16 -9.32
N CYS A 277 -3.78 -7.95 -8.98
CA CYS A 277 -3.91 -8.79 -7.80
C CYS A 277 -3.65 -8.05 -6.50
#